data_85c516443a73e17fbe4e6a8db03b201d
#
_entry.id   85c516443a73e17fbe4e6a8db03b201d
#
_cell.length_a   1.000
_cell.length_b   1.000
_cell.length_c   1.000
_cell.angle_alpha   90.00
_cell.angle_beta   90.00
_cell.angle_gamma   90.00
#
_symmetry.space_group_name_H-M   'P 1'
#
loop_
_entity.id
_entity.type
_entity.pdbx_description
1 polymer ?
#
loop_
_entity_poly.entity_id
_entity_poly.type
_entity_poly.pdbx_seq_one_letter_code
_entity_poly.pdbx_strand_id
1 'polypeptide(L)'
;MLCLKCAWTSVDVRAPFGTTDMTNGITLLDALTQALGADAILHSDADTAGYTEDWRGRYKGPALCVALPGNTQQVADIVRLCNAHATPVLPQGGNTSLCGGAVPDTSGKPPVIVNLARMRRVRRVDAANNSMEVEAGCVLATVHEAAAAEGRLYPISLGAEGSCQIGGTIATNAGGTGVLRYGNTRDNILGLEVVLPDGTLWNGLTALRKNNTGFDLKHLFIGAEGTMGIVTAAV
;
A
#
# COMPACT_ATOMS: atom_id res chain seq x y z
N MET A 1 21.04 -0.70 13.56
CA MET A 1 19.84 -1.24 12.90
C MET A 1 19.48 -0.25 11.80
N LEU A 2 19.97 -0.51 10.57
CA LEU A 2 19.72 0.38 9.42
C LEU A 2 18.27 0.15 8.96
N CYS A 3 17.40 1.13 9.21
CA CYS A 3 16.11 1.20 8.54
C CYS A 3 16.38 1.61 7.09
N LEU A 4 16.19 0.71 6.14
CA LEU A 4 16.21 1.01 4.71
C LEU A 4 15.00 1.90 4.43
N LYS A 5 15.22 3.21 4.36
CA LYS A 5 14.24 4.15 3.82
C LYS A 5 14.16 3.92 2.31
N CYS A 6 13.21 3.12 1.90
CA CYS A 6 12.95 2.87 0.49
C CYS A 6 11.97 3.90 -0.06
N ALA A 7 12.48 5.10 -0.35
CA ALA A 7 11.90 5.85 -1.45
C ALA A 7 12.33 5.14 -2.74
N TRP A 8 11.41 4.92 -3.67
CA TRP A 8 11.74 4.48 -5.02
C TRP A 8 12.62 5.55 -5.65
N THR A 9 13.93 5.46 -5.41
CA THR A 9 14.90 6.17 -6.23
C THR A 9 14.86 5.46 -7.57
N SER A 10 14.65 6.22 -8.63
CA SER A 10 14.64 5.77 -10.01
C SER A 10 15.70 4.69 -10.24
N VAL A 11 15.29 3.43 -10.22
CA VAL A 11 16.06 2.40 -10.87
C VAL A 11 16.03 2.81 -12.33
N ASP A 12 17.19 3.12 -12.90
CA ASP A 12 17.36 3.45 -14.32
C ASP A 12 17.10 2.17 -15.13
N VAL A 13 15.85 1.72 -15.10
CA VAL A 13 15.34 0.68 -15.99
C VAL A 13 15.08 1.38 -17.31
N ARG A 14 16.14 1.54 -18.10
CA ARG A 14 16.01 1.85 -19.53
C ARG A 14 15.31 0.67 -20.19
N ALA A 15 13.99 0.66 -20.06
CA ALA A 15 13.16 -0.24 -20.83
C ALA A 15 13.22 0.16 -22.30
N PRO A 16 13.35 -0.79 -23.23
CA PRO A 16 13.25 -0.54 -24.67
C PRO A 16 11.77 -0.51 -25.10
N PHE A 17 10.93 0.21 -24.36
CA PHE A 17 9.57 0.53 -24.79
C PHE A 17 9.54 1.99 -25.16
N GLY A 18 9.25 2.26 -26.44
CA GLY A 18 9.22 3.58 -27.04
C GLY A 18 8.52 4.59 -26.13
N THR A 19 9.28 5.51 -25.59
CA THR A 19 8.80 6.70 -24.93
C THR A 19 8.14 7.56 -26.00
N THR A 20 6.87 7.34 -26.29
CA THR A 20 6.04 8.40 -26.86
C THR A 20 5.99 9.48 -25.79
N ASP A 21 6.64 10.60 -26.10
CA ASP A 21 6.61 11.82 -25.30
C ASP A 21 5.15 12.28 -25.13
N MET A 22 4.48 11.81 -24.08
CA MET A 22 3.07 12.10 -23.78
C MET A 22 2.94 13.33 -22.87
N THR A 23 4.03 14.08 -22.66
CA THR A 23 4.00 15.30 -21.85
C THR A 23 3.61 16.51 -22.71
N ASN A 24 2.38 16.57 -23.16
CA ASN A 24 1.79 17.74 -23.83
C ASN A 24 1.69 18.97 -22.90
N GLY A 25 2.76 19.32 -22.17
CA GLY A 25 2.77 20.49 -21.28
C GLY A 25 1.87 20.39 -20.03
N ILE A 26 1.25 19.23 -19.76
CA ILE A 26 0.43 18.98 -18.59
C ILE A 26 1.33 18.66 -17.40
N THR A 27 1.12 19.32 -16.26
CA THR A 27 1.86 18.97 -15.03
C THR A 27 1.42 17.63 -14.47
N LEU A 28 2.28 16.95 -13.69
CA LEU A 28 1.88 15.70 -13.02
C LEU A 28 0.65 15.90 -12.12
N LEU A 29 0.56 17.03 -11.44
CA LEU A 29 -0.59 17.36 -10.58
C LEU A 29 -1.89 17.44 -11.37
N ASP A 30 -1.86 18.09 -12.54
CA ASP A 30 -3.03 18.18 -13.42
C ASP A 30 -3.42 16.80 -13.96
N ALA A 31 -2.45 16.00 -14.37
CA ALA A 31 -2.70 14.64 -14.87
C ALA A 31 -3.30 13.73 -13.79
N LEU A 32 -2.80 13.80 -12.55
CA LEU A 32 -3.36 13.06 -11.42
C LEU A 32 -4.78 13.53 -11.09
N THR A 33 -5.01 14.85 -11.11
CA THR A 33 -6.33 15.44 -10.87
C THR A 33 -7.33 15.01 -11.95
N GLN A 34 -6.91 14.96 -13.20
CA GLN A 34 -7.75 14.47 -14.30
C GLN A 34 -8.09 12.97 -14.17
N ALA A 35 -7.12 12.17 -13.73
CA ALA A 35 -7.30 10.71 -13.60
C ALA A 35 -8.16 10.30 -12.39
N LEU A 36 -8.02 11.00 -11.25
CA LEU A 36 -8.64 10.60 -9.99
C LEU A 36 -9.82 11.49 -9.57
N GLY A 37 -9.91 12.70 -10.10
CA GLY A 37 -10.80 13.77 -9.62
C GLY A 37 -10.12 14.66 -8.56
N ALA A 38 -10.53 15.93 -8.50
CA ALA A 38 -9.94 16.94 -7.61
C ALA A 38 -10.02 16.55 -6.12
N ASP A 39 -11.13 15.95 -5.70
CA ASP A 39 -11.35 15.53 -4.30
C ASP A 39 -10.42 14.37 -3.85
N ALA A 40 -9.71 13.75 -4.78
CA ALA A 40 -8.77 12.67 -4.51
C ALA A 40 -7.31 13.13 -4.47
N ILE A 41 -7.03 14.40 -4.71
CA ILE A 41 -5.68 14.96 -4.74
C ILE A 41 -5.58 16.11 -3.72
N LEU A 42 -4.77 15.90 -2.68
CA LEU A 42 -4.50 16.90 -1.66
C LEU A 42 -3.11 17.49 -1.93
N HIS A 43 -2.99 18.82 -2.04
CA HIS A 43 -1.72 19.45 -2.38
C HIS A 43 -1.42 20.74 -1.58
N SER A 44 -2.39 21.23 -0.78
CA SER A 44 -2.09 22.34 0.15
C SER A 44 -1.32 21.81 1.38
N ASP A 45 -0.49 22.65 1.98
CA ASP A 45 0.26 22.31 3.20
C ASP A 45 -0.68 21.86 4.33
N ALA A 46 -1.83 22.53 4.46
CA ALA A 46 -2.84 22.21 5.48
C ALA A 46 -3.43 20.81 5.27
N ASP A 47 -3.74 20.44 4.02
CA ASP A 47 -4.36 19.14 3.69
C ASP A 47 -3.36 17.99 3.77
N THR A 48 -2.08 18.24 3.48
CA THR A 48 -1.03 17.21 3.45
C THR A 48 -0.34 16.99 4.79
N ALA A 49 -0.49 17.91 5.77
CA ALA A 49 0.23 17.88 7.05
C ALA A 49 0.11 16.53 7.79
N GLY A 50 -1.10 15.92 7.82
CA GLY A 50 -1.34 14.64 8.48
C GLY A 50 -0.69 13.42 7.79
N TYR A 51 -0.21 13.59 6.55
CA TYR A 51 0.41 12.52 5.75
C TYR A 51 1.93 12.65 5.66
N THR A 52 2.46 13.84 5.88
CA THR A 52 3.88 14.19 5.70
C THR A 52 4.70 14.13 6.98
N GLU A 53 4.06 13.83 8.11
CA GLU A 53 4.70 13.69 9.41
C GLU A 53 4.25 12.39 10.09
N ASP A 54 5.17 11.69 10.79
CA ASP A 54 4.82 10.52 11.58
C ASP A 54 4.11 10.92 12.89
N TRP A 55 3.32 10.00 13.45
CA TRP A 55 2.53 10.28 14.66
C TRP A 55 3.34 10.65 15.91
N ARG A 56 4.66 10.45 15.89
CA ARG A 56 5.59 10.86 16.96
C ARG A 56 6.25 12.20 16.72
N GLY A 57 6.06 12.80 15.53
CA GLY A 57 6.75 14.03 15.14
C GLY A 57 8.27 13.89 14.95
N ARG A 58 8.77 12.64 14.71
CA ARG A 58 10.20 12.38 14.54
C ARG A 58 10.67 12.42 13.10
N TYR A 59 9.78 12.11 12.19
CA TYR A 59 10.04 12.05 10.76
C TYR A 59 9.05 12.96 10.06
N LYS A 60 9.58 13.85 9.23
CA LYS A 60 8.79 14.79 8.44
C LYS A 60 9.53 15.12 7.16
N GLY A 61 8.82 15.17 6.04
CA GLY A 61 9.40 15.54 4.76
C GLY A 61 8.35 16.07 3.79
N PRO A 62 8.77 16.78 2.73
CA PRO A 62 7.85 17.35 1.75
C PRO A 62 7.26 16.26 0.84
N ALA A 63 6.02 16.43 0.42
CA ALA A 63 5.39 15.68 -0.64
C ALA A 63 4.95 16.61 -1.77
N LEU A 64 4.91 16.10 -3.01
CA LEU A 64 4.31 16.84 -4.13
C LEU A 64 2.79 16.97 -3.93
N CYS A 65 2.16 15.87 -3.56
CA CYS A 65 0.75 15.79 -3.22
C CYS A 65 0.46 14.46 -2.51
N VAL A 66 -0.75 14.34 -1.96
CA VAL A 66 -1.31 13.08 -1.49
C VAL A 66 -2.42 12.65 -2.45
N ALA A 67 -2.29 11.47 -3.05
CA ALA A 67 -3.31 10.86 -3.88
C ALA A 67 -4.09 9.83 -3.07
N LEU A 68 -5.41 9.89 -3.14
CA LEU A 68 -6.36 9.05 -2.42
C LEU A 68 -7.15 8.15 -3.40
N PRO A 69 -6.54 7.09 -3.97
CA PRO A 69 -7.22 6.21 -4.90
C PRO A 69 -8.37 5.46 -4.23
N GLY A 70 -9.46 5.25 -4.97
CA GLY A 70 -10.63 4.49 -4.53
C GLY A 70 -10.66 3.05 -5.01
N ASN A 71 -9.74 2.66 -5.89
CA ASN A 71 -9.64 1.31 -6.46
C ASN A 71 -8.24 1.03 -7.02
N THR A 72 -7.97 -0.24 -7.32
CA THR A 72 -6.69 -0.74 -7.81
C THR A 72 -6.26 -0.11 -9.14
N GLN A 73 -7.21 0.15 -10.05
CA GLN A 73 -6.88 0.78 -11.34
C GLN A 73 -6.34 2.20 -11.14
N GLN A 74 -6.93 2.98 -10.24
CA GLN A 74 -6.42 4.32 -9.91
C GLN A 74 -5.01 4.27 -9.30
N VAL A 75 -4.70 3.25 -8.48
CA VAL A 75 -3.32 3.05 -8.00
C VAL A 75 -2.37 2.81 -9.18
N ALA A 76 -2.75 1.95 -10.13
CA ALA A 76 -1.96 1.68 -11.33
C ALA A 76 -1.74 2.93 -12.20
N ASP A 77 -2.77 3.75 -12.35
CA ASP A 77 -2.70 4.99 -13.12
C ASP A 77 -1.77 6.02 -12.45
N ILE A 78 -1.84 6.16 -11.11
CA ILE A 78 -0.90 7.00 -10.35
C ILE A 78 0.55 6.55 -10.60
N VAL A 79 0.83 5.24 -10.48
CA VAL A 79 2.18 4.71 -10.67
C VAL A 79 2.69 5.00 -12.08
N ARG A 80 1.87 4.79 -13.12
CA ARG A 80 2.23 5.08 -14.52
C ARG A 80 2.50 6.56 -14.75
N LEU A 81 1.65 7.45 -14.22
CA LEU A 81 1.83 8.89 -14.33
C LEU A 81 3.09 9.36 -13.61
N CYS A 82 3.36 8.85 -12.41
CA CYS A 82 4.57 9.16 -11.67
C CYS A 82 5.83 8.69 -12.41
N ASN A 83 5.80 7.51 -13.03
CA ASN A 83 6.90 7.00 -13.85
C ASN A 83 7.15 7.90 -15.06
N ALA A 84 6.09 8.31 -15.79
CA ALA A 84 6.20 9.19 -16.95
C ALA A 84 6.83 10.56 -16.60
N HIS A 85 6.61 11.04 -15.37
CA HIS A 85 7.14 12.31 -14.85
C HIS A 85 8.40 12.13 -13.98
N ALA A 86 9.00 10.94 -13.94
CA ALA A 86 10.15 10.60 -13.09
C ALA A 86 9.97 11.13 -11.64
N THR A 87 8.81 10.87 -11.05
CA THR A 87 8.44 11.30 -9.69
C THR A 87 8.35 10.09 -8.77
N PRO A 88 9.01 10.12 -7.59
CA PRO A 88 8.92 9.03 -6.62
C PRO A 88 7.50 8.81 -6.11
N VAL A 89 7.15 7.56 -5.79
CA VAL A 89 5.89 7.17 -5.16
C VAL A 89 6.17 6.67 -3.76
N LEU A 90 5.38 7.11 -2.79
CA LEU A 90 5.43 6.64 -1.41
C LEU A 90 4.08 6.02 -1.01
N PRO A 91 3.96 4.69 -0.97
CA PRO A 91 2.74 4.05 -0.46
C PRO A 91 2.56 4.32 1.04
N GLN A 92 1.33 4.65 1.42
CA GLN A 92 1.00 4.92 2.83
C GLN A 92 -0.33 4.26 3.20
N GLY A 93 -0.33 3.57 4.34
CA GLY A 93 -1.54 3.09 5.02
C GLY A 93 -1.95 4.04 6.14
N GLY A 94 -2.18 3.49 7.34
CA GLY A 94 -2.61 4.24 8.52
C GLY A 94 -1.54 5.11 9.20
N ASN A 95 -0.35 5.23 8.63
CA ASN A 95 0.80 6.00 9.14
C ASN A 95 1.17 5.68 10.62
N THR A 96 1.06 4.40 11.00
CA THR A 96 1.31 3.92 12.38
C THR A 96 2.74 3.38 12.59
N SER A 97 3.61 3.45 11.58
CA SER A 97 5.00 2.98 11.65
C SER A 97 5.81 3.75 12.69
N LEU A 98 6.73 3.05 13.34
CA LEU A 98 7.68 3.63 14.30
C LEU A 98 9.02 4.06 13.67
N CYS A 99 9.25 3.65 12.41
CA CYS A 99 10.53 3.82 11.71
C CYS A 99 10.48 4.89 10.61
N GLY A 100 9.35 5.61 10.46
CA GLY A 100 9.19 6.66 9.45
C GLY A 100 9.10 6.14 8.00
N GLY A 101 8.87 4.85 7.77
CA GLY A 101 8.80 4.26 6.42
C GLY A 101 7.61 4.74 5.59
N ALA A 102 6.57 5.30 6.23
CA ALA A 102 5.38 5.83 5.57
C ALA A 102 5.42 7.36 5.38
N VAL A 103 6.53 8.01 5.71
CA VAL A 103 6.70 9.48 5.67
C VAL A 103 7.79 9.84 4.68
N PRO A 104 7.64 10.93 3.88
CA PRO A 104 8.66 11.35 2.93
C PRO A 104 10.01 11.61 3.58
N ASP A 105 11.08 11.36 2.82
CA ASP A 105 12.43 11.78 3.19
C ASP A 105 12.62 13.28 2.84
N THR A 106 13.53 13.95 3.53
CA THR A 106 13.95 15.32 3.20
C THR A 106 15.00 15.36 2.08
N SER A 107 15.54 14.20 1.69
CA SER A 107 16.50 14.07 0.60
C SER A 107 15.79 13.71 -0.72
N GLY A 108 16.17 14.37 -1.80
CA GLY A 108 15.68 14.07 -3.13
C GLY A 108 14.37 14.80 -3.54
N LYS A 109 13.75 14.29 -4.60
CA LYS A 109 12.52 14.88 -5.16
C LYS A 109 11.32 14.52 -4.27
N PRO A 110 10.44 15.48 -3.92
CA PRO A 110 9.23 15.20 -3.17
C PRO A 110 8.37 14.13 -3.86
N PRO A 111 7.97 13.04 -3.17
CA PRO A 111 7.16 11.99 -3.75
C PRO A 111 5.68 12.38 -3.86
N VAL A 112 4.94 11.61 -4.65
CA VAL A 112 3.49 11.47 -4.51
C VAL A 112 3.22 10.44 -3.42
N ILE A 113 2.54 10.82 -2.34
CA ILE A 113 2.06 9.89 -1.32
C ILE A 113 0.80 9.22 -1.87
N VAL A 114 0.78 7.89 -1.94
CA VAL A 114 -0.39 7.10 -2.32
C VAL A 114 -1.00 6.51 -1.06
N ASN A 115 -2.01 7.19 -0.51
CA ASN A 115 -2.67 6.74 0.71
C ASN A 115 -3.93 5.92 0.38
N LEU A 116 -4.00 4.70 0.91
CA LEU A 116 -5.01 3.70 0.55
C LEU A 116 -6.29 3.76 1.40
N ALA A 117 -6.49 4.78 2.24
CA ALA A 117 -7.60 4.86 3.19
C ALA A 117 -9.00 4.80 2.56
N ARG A 118 -9.15 5.12 1.26
CA ARG A 118 -10.43 5.00 0.53
C ARG A 118 -10.72 3.56 0.07
N MET A 119 -9.71 2.69 0.00
CA MET A 119 -9.82 1.27 -0.37
C MET A 119 -10.01 0.41 0.88
N ARG A 120 -11.19 0.48 1.52
CA ARG A 120 -11.45 -0.06 2.86
C ARG A 120 -12.56 -1.09 2.93
N ARG A 121 -12.90 -1.74 1.83
CA ARG A 121 -13.99 -2.72 1.80
C ARG A 121 -13.50 -4.10 2.23
N VAL A 122 -14.30 -4.77 3.06
CA VAL A 122 -14.29 -6.23 3.15
C VAL A 122 -15.09 -6.72 1.94
N ARG A 123 -14.40 -7.30 0.95
CA ARG A 123 -15.00 -7.71 -0.32
C ARG A 123 -15.83 -8.98 -0.16
N ARG A 124 -15.32 -9.93 0.65
CA ARG A 124 -15.96 -11.22 0.90
C ARG A 124 -15.47 -11.84 2.20
N VAL A 125 -16.37 -12.51 2.92
CA VAL A 125 -16.04 -13.44 4.01
C VAL A 125 -16.52 -14.82 3.60
N ASP A 126 -15.63 -15.82 3.71
CA ASP A 126 -15.93 -17.22 3.46
C ASP A 126 -15.64 -18.02 4.74
N ALA A 127 -16.68 -18.14 5.60
CA ALA A 127 -16.56 -18.81 6.87
C ALA A 127 -16.29 -20.32 6.73
N ALA A 128 -16.75 -20.95 5.63
CA ALA A 128 -16.51 -22.36 5.37
C ALA A 128 -15.03 -22.64 5.07
N ASN A 129 -14.37 -21.73 4.35
CA ASN A 129 -12.95 -21.81 4.05
C ASN A 129 -12.05 -21.13 5.09
N ASN A 130 -12.63 -20.45 6.09
CA ASN A 130 -11.92 -19.60 7.04
C ASN A 130 -11.01 -18.59 6.32
N SER A 131 -11.54 -17.89 5.33
CA SER A 131 -10.83 -16.88 4.56
C SER A 131 -11.67 -15.63 4.36
N MET A 132 -11.00 -14.52 4.11
CA MET A 132 -11.62 -13.21 3.90
C MET A 132 -10.85 -12.46 2.82
N GLU A 133 -11.54 -11.82 1.87
CA GLU A 133 -10.95 -10.92 0.91
C GLU A 133 -11.18 -9.47 1.33
N VAL A 134 -10.11 -8.71 1.50
CA VAL A 134 -10.15 -7.33 1.97
C VAL A 134 -9.28 -6.42 1.13
N GLU A 135 -9.69 -5.14 1.01
CA GLU A 135 -8.86 -4.10 0.42
C GLU A 135 -7.77 -3.64 1.40
N ALA A 136 -6.64 -3.18 0.86
CA ALA A 136 -5.43 -2.87 1.63
C ALA A 136 -5.59 -1.72 2.62
N GLY A 137 -6.50 -0.78 2.37
CA GLY A 137 -6.84 0.32 3.28
C GLY A 137 -7.82 -0.06 4.38
N CYS A 138 -8.28 -1.32 4.43
CA CYS A 138 -9.15 -1.80 5.50
C CYS A 138 -8.42 -1.74 6.84
N VAL A 139 -9.04 -1.12 7.85
CA VAL A 139 -8.47 -1.03 9.20
C VAL A 139 -8.52 -2.40 9.87
N LEU A 140 -7.48 -2.74 10.65
CA LEU A 140 -7.37 -4.05 11.29
C LEU A 140 -8.57 -4.35 12.22
N ALA A 141 -9.07 -3.37 12.97
CA ALA A 141 -10.26 -3.52 13.81
C ALA A 141 -11.50 -3.94 12.99
N THR A 142 -11.70 -3.36 11.80
CA THR A 142 -12.81 -3.74 10.90
C THR A 142 -12.68 -5.20 10.42
N VAL A 143 -11.46 -5.67 10.20
CA VAL A 143 -11.21 -7.08 9.84
C VAL A 143 -11.54 -8.01 11.01
N HIS A 144 -11.19 -7.61 12.26
CA HIS A 144 -11.57 -8.36 13.46
C HIS A 144 -13.09 -8.43 13.62
N GLU A 145 -13.79 -7.32 13.45
CA GLU A 145 -15.26 -7.26 13.52
C GLU A 145 -15.92 -8.17 12.48
N ALA A 146 -15.44 -8.11 11.24
CA ALA A 146 -15.96 -8.95 10.15
C ALA A 146 -15.70 -10.45 10.40
N ALA A 147 -14.55 -10.81 10.93
CA ALA A 147 -14.25 -12.20 11.32
C ALA A 147 -15.13 -12.67 12.47
N ALA A 148 -15.29 -11.84 13.52
CA ALA A 148 -16.09 -12.15 14.69
C ALA A 148 -17.58 -12.34 14.36
N ALA A 149 -18.12 -11.56 13.42
CA ALA A 149 -19.49 -11.69 12.93
C ALA A 149 -19.78 -13.08 12.35
N GLU A 150 -18.77 -13.75 11.82
CA GLU A 150 -18.85 -15.12 11.28
C GLU A 150 -18.34 -16.19 12.28
N GLY A 151 -18.14 -15.84 13.55
CA GLY A 151 -17.60 -16.74 14.57
C GLY A 151 -16.17 -17.18 14.29
N ARG A 152 -15.36 -16.31 13.67
CA ARG A 152 -13.95 -16.54 13.30
C ARG A 152 -13.05 -15.51 13.97
N LEU A 153 -11.75 -15.76 13.94
CA LEU A 153 -10.71 -14.89 14.47
C LEU A 153 -9.67 -14.62 13.39
N TYR A 154 -9.35 -13.34 13.13
CA TYR A 154 -8.12 -12.94 12.48
C TYR A 154 -7.07 -12.70 13.57
N PRO A 155 -5.96 -13.48 13.63
CA PRO A 155 -5.16 -13.58 14.87
C PRO A 155 -4.08 -12.52 15.03
N ILE A 156 -3.97 -11.57 14.10
CA ILE A 156 -2.99 -10.47 14.21
C ILE A 156 -3.58 -9.39 15.11
N SER A 157 -2.96 -9.14 16.26
CA SER A 157 -3.36 -8.09 17.20
C SER A 157 -2.18 -7.16 17.49
N LEU A 158 -2.38 -5.88 17.22
CA LEU A 158 -1.38 -4.81 17.29
C LEU A 158 -1.87 -3.68 18.17
N GLY A 159 -0.96 -2.94 18.82
CA GLY A 159 -1.34 -1.75 19.60
C GLY A 159 -2.04 -0.66 18.78
N ALA A 160 -1.87 -0.65 17.46
CA ALA A 160 -2.47 0.32 16.54
C ALA A 160 -3.69 -0.26 15.77
N GLU A 161 -4.34 -1.32 16.24
CA GLU A 161 -5.41 -2.02 15.50
C GLU A 161 -6.58 -1.13 15.08
N GLY A 162 -6.85 -0.05 15.81
CA GLY A 162 -7.88 0.93 15.47
C GLY A 162 -7.51 1.90 14.33
N SER A 163 -6.27 1.87 13.83
CA SER A 163 -5.79 2.81 12.81
C SER A 163 -4.85 2.19 11.77
N CYS A 164 -4.13 1.10 12.10
CA CYS A 164 -3.30 0.42 11.11
C CYS A 164 -4.17 -0.26 10.05
N GLN A 165 -3.67 -0.26 8.81
CA GLN A 165 -4.37 -0.81 7.66
C GLN A 165 -3.71 -2.11 7.19
N ILE A 166 -4.49 -3.01 6.62
CA ILE A 166 -4.04 -4.35 6.20
C ILE A 166 -2.87 -4.28 5.22
N GLY A 167 -2.88 -3.37 4.25
CA GLY A 167 -1.74 -3.19 3.34
C GLY A 167 -0.44 -2.85 4.06
N GLY A 168 -0.52 -2.02 5.10
CA GLY A 168 0.63 -1.68 5.95
C GLY A 168 1.11 -2.86 6.79
N THR A 169 0.21 -3.64 7.38
CA THR A 169 0.59 -4.84 8.16
C THR A 169 1.23 -5.92 7.27
N ILE A 170 0.78 -6.05 6.02
CA ILE A 170 1.39 -6.94 5.02
C ILE A 170 2.77 -6.41 4.62
N ALA A 171 2.87 -5.12 4.27
CA ALA A 171 4.11 -4.51 3.81
C ALA A 171 5.23 -4.61 4.85
N THR A 172 4.91 -4.57 6.14
CA THR A 172 5.88 -4.69 7.24
C THR A 172 5.98 -6.10 7.82
N ASN A 173 5.21 -7.05 7.32
CA ASN A 173 5.06 -8.38 7.91
C ASN A 173 4.83 -8.32 9.42
N ALA A 174 3.84 -7.55 9.84
CA ALA A 174 3.57 -7.28 11.25
C ALA A 174 3.26 -8.57 12.03
N GLY A 175 3.81 -8.69 13.24
CA GLY A 175 3.63 -9.87 14.10
C GLY A 175 2.47 -9.71 15.09
N GLY A 176 2.64 -8.80 16.04
CA GLY A 176 1.70 -8.58 17.13
C GLY A 176 1.88 -9.52 18.31
N THR A 177 0.89 -9.54 19.21
CA THR A 177 0.99 -10.25 20.50
C THR A 177 0.79 -11.77 20.38
N GLY A 178 0.09 -12.23 19.33
CA GLY A 178 -0.24 -13.65 19.12
C GLY A 178 0.77 -14.44 18.29
N VAL A 179 1.91 -13.84 17.91
CA VAL A 179 2.85 -14.35 16.91
C VAL A 179 3.41 -15.75 17.20
N LEU A 180 3.65 -16.07 18.47
CA LEU A 180 4.20 -17.39 18.86
C LEU A 180 3.25 -18.55 18.55
N ARG A 181 1.93 -18.27 18.52
CA ARG A 181 0.91 -19.29 18.21
C ARG A 181 0.47 -19.24 16.75
N TYR A 182 0.28 -18.07 16.18
CA TYR A 182 -0.42 -17.87 14.92
C TYR A 182 0.50 -17.39 13.78
N GLY A 183 1.78 -17.17 14.07
CA GLY A 183 2.73 -16.60 13.10
C GLY A 183 2.53 -15.12 12.89
N ASN A 184 3.31 -14.59 11.95
CA ASN A 184 3.23 -13.20 11.50
C ASN A 184 2.11 -13.00 10.48
N THR A 185 1.93 -11.79 9.98
CA THR A 185 1.00 -11.49 8.87
C THR A 185 1.25 -12.41 7.67
N ARG A 186 2.51 -12.70 7.32
CA ARG A 186 2.92 -13.62 6.24
C ARG A 186 2.23 -14.98 6.33
N ASP A 187 2.13 -15.54 7.51
CA ASP A 187 1.57 -16.87 7.74
C ASP A 187 0.04 -16.89 7.60
N ASN A 188 -0.58 -15.72 7.65
CA ASN A 188 -2.01 -15.52 7.60
C ASN A 188 -2.52 -14.97 6.26
N ILE A 189 -1.64 -14.80 5.25
CA ILE A 189 -2.02 -14.32 3.91
C ILE A 189 -2.00 -15.48 2.92
N LEU A 190 -3.13 -15.67 2.22
CA LEU A 190 -3.30 -16.70 1.19
C LEU A 190 -3.02 -16.16 -0.21
N GLY A 191 -3.37 -14.92 -0.51
CA GLY A 191 -3.17 -14.30 -1.80
C GLY A 191 -3.11 -12.78 -1.72
N LEU A 192 -2.55 -12.14 -2.75
CA LEU A 192 -2.41 -10.70 -2.85
C LEU A 192 -2.80 -10.18 -4.24
N GLU A 193 -3.32 -8.97 -4.27
CA GLU A 193 -3.44 -8.13 -5.45
C GLU A 193 -2.43 -6.98 -5.29
N VAL A 194 -1.58 -6.76 -6.29
CA VAL A 194 -0.46 -5.81 -6.20
C VAL A 194 -0.33 -5.02 -7.49
N VAL A 195 -0.15 -3.72 -7.38
CA VAL A 195 0.31 -2.87 -8.48
C VAL A 195 1.83 -2.86 -8.46
N LEU A 196 2.44 -3.32 -9.55
CA LEU A 196 3.88 -3.40 -9.72
C LEU A 196 4.49 -2.01 -10.02
N PRO A 197 5.83 -1.86 -9.94
CA PRO A 197 6.52 -0.59 -10.19
C PRO A 197 6.27 0.05 -11.55
N ASP A 198 5.94 -0.74 -12.55
CA ASP A 198 5.60 -0.27 -13.91
C ASP A 198 4.12 0.10 -14.08
N GLY A 199 3.30 -0.06 -13.01
CA GLY A 199 1.85 0.13 -13.03
C GLY A 199 1.09 -1.08 -13.58
N THR A 200 1.74 -2.23 -13.77
CA THR A 200 1.06 -3.49 -14.11
C THR A 200 0.34 -4.04 -12.88
N LEU A 201 -0.85 -4.56 -13.08
CA LEU A 201 -1.59 -5.26 -12.03
C LEU A 201 -1.21 -6.74 -12.01
N TRP A 202 -0.64 -7.18 -10.89
CA TRP A 202 -0.49 -8.60 -10.58
C TRP A 202 -1.64 -9.07 -9.70
N ASN A 203 -2.49 -9.94 -10.24
CA ASN A 203 -3.59 -10.53 -9.50
C ASN A 203 -3.22 -11.95 -9.08
N GLY A 204 -2.78 -12.10 -7.84
CA GLY A 204 -2.50 -13.37 -7.17
C GLY A 204 -3.50 -13.68 -6.06
N LEU A 205 -4.70 -13.09 -6.11
CA LEU A 205 -5.76 -13.40 -5.14
C LEU A 205 -6.19 -14.87 -5.28
N THR A 206 -6.01 -15.61 -4.22
CA THR A 206 -6.43 -17.02 -4.09
C THR A 206 -6.77 -17.32 -2.64
N ALA A 207 -7.77 -18.16 -2.42
CA ALA A 207 -8.14 -18.65 -1.10
C ALA A 207 -7.64 -20.08 -0.84
N LEU A 208 -6.75 -20.60 -1.69
CA LEU A 208 -6.21 -21.96 -1.57
C LEU A 208 -5.14 -22.02 -0.46
N ARG A 209 -5.38 -22.84 0.56
CA ARG A 209 -4.38 -23.11 1.62
C ARG A 209 -3.23 -23.99 1.13
N LYS A 210 -3.51 -24.89 0.18
CA LYS A 210 -2.51 -25.71 -0.47
C LYS A 210 -2.51 -25.38 -1.97
N ASN A 211 -1.42 -24.77 -2.42
CA ASN A 211 -1.18 -24.50 -3.83
C ASN A 211 0.25 -24.91 -4.17
N ASN A 212 0.39 -26.00 -4.92
CA ASN A 212 1.70 -26.55 -5.30
C ASN A 212 2.15 -26.07 -6.70
N THR A 213 1.50 -25.06 -7.26
CA THR A 213 1.76 -24.56 -8.61
C THR A 213 2.82 -23.46 -8.60
N GLY A 214 4.06 -23.80 -8.95
CA GLY A 214 5.15 -22.84 -9.13
C GLY A 214 5.63 -22.16 -7.82
N PHE A 215 6.25 -21.00 -7.98
CA PHE A 215 6.71 -20.20 -6.84
C PHE A 215 5.57 -19.45 -6.20
N ASP A 216 5.62 -19.29 -4.88
CA ASP A 216 4.66 -18.52 -4.12
C ASP A 216 5.08 -17.03 -4.11
N LEU A 217 4.70 -16.30 -5.16
CA LEU A 217 5.16 -14.94 -5.43
C LEU A 217 4.67 -13.90 -4.42
N LYS A 218 3.59 -14.17 -3.66
CA LYS A 218 3.12 -13.23 -2.62
C LYS A 218 4.22 -12.89 -1.61
N HIS A 219 5.15 -13.81 -1.38
CA HIS A 219 6.26 -13.63 -0.44
C HIS A 219 7.29 -12.58 -0.86
N LEU A 220 7.30 -12.16 -2.12
CA LEU A 220 8.12 -11.04 -2.60
C LEU A 220 7.62 -9.68 -2.08
N PHE A 221 6.32 -9.58 -1.82
CA PHE A 221 5.67 -8.33 -1.42
C PHE A 221 5.49 -8.20 0.09
N ILE A 222 5.32 -9.34 0.80
CA ILE A 222 5.13 -9.35 2.24
C ILE A 222 6.46 -9.05 2.93
N GLY A 223 6.50 -7.96 3.70
CA GLY A 223 7.72 -7.48 4.36
C GLY A 223 8.63 -6.66 3.46
N ALA A 224 8.21 -6.35 2.22
CA ALA A 224 8.99 -5.53 1.29
C ALA A 224 8.79 -4.02 1.48
N GLU A 225 7.95 -3.60 2.42
CA GLU A 225 7.69 -2.19 2.77
C GLU A 225 7.34 -1.31 1.55
N GLY A 226 6.61 -1.88 0.57
CA GLY A 226 6.20 -1.18 -0.65
C GLY A 226 7.27 -1.08 -1.74
N THR A 227 8.49 -1.60 -1.54
CA THR A 227 9.60 -1.49 -2.51
C THR A 227 9.41 -2.33 -3.77
N MET A 228 8.63 -3.40 -3.68
CA MET A 228 8.38 -4.33 -4.79
C MET A 228 7.03 -4.10 -5.48
N GLY A 229 6.18 -3.24 -4.92
CA GLY A 229 4.84 -2.93 -5.41
C GLY A 229 3.91 -2.47 -4.31
N ILE A 230 2.73 -2.00 -4.69
CA ILE A 230 1.70 -1.51 -3.79
C ILE A 230 0.61 -2.58 -3.66
N VAL A 231 0.47 -3.17 -2.48
CA VAL A 231 -0.61 -4.10 -2.18
C VAL A 231 -1.94 -3.34 -2.17
N THR A 232 -2.92 -3.83 -2.94
CA THR A 232 -4.25 -3.21 -3.08
C THR A 232 -5.36 -4.07 -2.50
N ALA A 233 -5.19 -5.39 -2.46
CA ALA A 233 -6.09 -6.30 -1.76
C ALA A 233 -5.35 -7.58 -1.30
N ALA A 234 -5.97 -8.31 -0.37
CA ALA A 234 -5.45 -9.56 0.17
C ALA A 234 -6.57 -10.56 0.50
N VAL A 235 -6.20 -11.83 0.50
CA VAL A 235 -6.99 -12.93 1.06
C VAL A 235 -6.24 -13.51 2.26
#